data_ce71f2a7a96b7f2c8249799a4a1fad99
#
_entry.id   ce71f2a7a96b7f2c8249799a4a1fad99
#
_cell.length_a   1.000
_cell.length_b   1.000
_cell.length_c   1.000
_cell.angle_alpha   90.00
_cell.angle_beta   90.00
_cell.angle_gamma   90.00
#
_symmetry.space_group_name_H-M   'P 1'
#
loop_
_entity.id
_entity.type
_entity.pdbx_description
1 polymer ?
#
loop_
_entity_poly.entity_id
_entity_poly.type
_entity_poly.pdbx_seq_one_letter_code
_entity_poly.pdbx_strand_id
1 'polypeptide(L)'
;MEKKLRMTPDQVVEQAVKAIGWAREYTDDVEFSAEDAGRSDVDFLVRVFDAVIKAGATTINVPDTVGYNIPFQYAELVGRLIERVPDSDKVVWSVHCHNDLGLAVSNSLAAVLAGARQVECTINGLGERA
;
A
#
# COMPACT_ATOMS: atom_id res chain seq x y z
N MET A 1 12.26 -6.66 -3.23
CA MET A 1 12.48 -5.64 -4.28
C MET A 1 13.90 -5.66 -4.84
N GLU A 2 14.93 -5.73 -4.03
CA GLU A 2 16.33 -5.72 -4.51
C GLU A 2 16.62 -6.79 -5.55
N LYS A 3 16.17 -8.02 -5.33
CA LYS A 3 16.41 -9.14 -6.26
C LYS A 3 15.69 -8.99 -7.59
N LYS A 4 14.50 -8.36 -7.59
CA LYS A 4 13.67 -8.22 -8.79
C LYS A 4 14.10 -7.04 -9.65
N LEU A 5 14.41 -5.93 -9.03
CA LEU A 5 14.74 -4.68 -9.73
C LEU A 5 16.23 -4.31 -9.68
N ARG A 6 17.05 -5.08 -8.96
CA ARG A 6 18.47 -4.81 -8.72
C ARG A 6 18.73 -3.41 -8.16
N MET A 7 17.82 -2.92 -7.32
CA MET A 7 17.90 -1.59 -6.71
C MET A 7 18.12 -1.71 -5.22
N THR A 8 18.89 -0.77 -4.66
CA THR A 8 19.02 -0.63 -3.21
C THR A 8 17.74 -0.03 -2.62
N PRO A 9 17.47 -0.20 -1.29
CA PRO A 9 16.36 0.47 -0.63
C PRO A 9 16.35 2.00 -0.84
N ASP A 10 17.51 2.64 -0.79
CA ASP A 10 17.62 4.09 -1.03
C ASP A 10 17.20 4.46 -2.46
N GLN A 11 17.60 3.68 -3.45
CA GLN A 11 17.21 3.89 -4.84
C GLN A 11 15.70 3.71 -5.05
N VAL A 12 15.09 2.74 -4.37
CA VAL A 12 13.63 2.52 -4.43
C VAL A 12 12.88 3.74 -3.89
N VAL A 13 13.29 4.25 -2.73
CA VAL A 13 12.69 5.46 -2.15
C VAL A 13 12.86 6.67 -3.09
N GLU A 14 14.05 6.87 -3.63
CA GLU A 14 14.35 7.98 -4.54
C GLU A 14 13.48 7.92 -5.80
N GLN A 15 13.33 6.74 -6.41
CA GLN A 15 12.48 6.57 -7.58
C GLN A 15 11.00 6.79 -7.27
N ALA A 16 10.53 6.31 -6.12
CA ALA A 16 9.15 6.53 -5.69
C ALA A 16 8.86 8.04 -5.54
N VAL A 17 9.74 8.77 -4.88
CA VAL A 17 9.61 10.23 -4.71
C VAL A 17 9.59 10.94 -6.06
N LYS A 18 10.48 10.57 -6.98
CA LYS A 18 10.51 11.13 -8.34
C LYS A 18 9.20 10.88 -9.08
N ALA A 19 8.70 9.66 -9.04
CA ALA A 19 7.45 9.29 -9.73
C ALA A 19 6.27 10.10 -9.20
N ILE A 20 6.16 10.25 -7.89
CA ILE A 20 5.11 11.07 -7.27
C ILE A 20 5.26 12.53 -7.69
N GLY A 21 6.47 13.07 -7.70
CA GLY A 21 6.73 14.43 -8.14
C GLY A 21 6.27 14.69 -9.59
N TRP A 22 6.54 13.73 -10.49
CA TRP A 22 6.08 13.83 -11.89
C TRP A 22 4.56 13.75 -12.00
N ALA A 23 3.92 12.83 -11.26
CA ALA A 23 2.47 12.70 -11.27
C ALA A 23 1.78 13.96 -10.75
N ARG A 24 2.35 14.60 -9.74
CA ARG A 24 1.82 15.85 -9.16
C ARG A 24 1.85 17.04 -10.11
N GLU A 25 2.65 16.99 -11.15
CA GLU A 25 2.63 18.01 -12.21
C GLU A 25 1.33 17.99 -13.02
N TYR A 26 0.62 16.86 -13.02
CA TYR A 26 -0.59 16.66 -13.82
C TYR A 26 -1.88 16.62 -13.00
N THR A 27 -1.80 16.28 -11.72
CA THR A 27 -2.97 16.13 -10.85
C THR A 27 -2.60 16.35 -9.39
N ASP A 28 -3.56 16.81 -8.60
CA ASP A 28 -3.42 16.97 -7.15
C ASP A 28 -3.80 15.70 -6.38
N ASP A 29 -4.30 14.67 -7.05
CA ASP A 29 -4.73 13.42 -6.44
C ASP A 29 -3.89 12.28 -6.99
N VAL A 30 -2.91 11.81 -6.19
CA VAL A 30 -1.94 10.81 -6.60
C VAL A 30 -1.91 9.68 -5.57
N GLU A 31 -2.10 8.46 -6.05
CA GLU A 31 -1.98 7.25 -5.25
C GLU A 31 -0.61 6.61 -5.43
N PHE A 32 0.00 6.19 -4.33
CA PHE A 32 1.19 5.35 -4.32
C PHE A 32 0.83 3.95 -3.81
N SER A 33 1.25 2.94 -4.54
CA SER A 33 1.04 1.53 -4.19
C SER A 33 2.38 0.82 -4.05
N ALA A 34 2.60 0.16 -2.91
CA ALA A 34 3.80 -0.65 -2.68
C ALA A 34 3.48 -2.12 -3.01
N GLU A 35 3.92 -2.58 -4.18
CA GLU A 35 3.74 -3.99 -4.57
C GLU A 35 4.32 -4.92 -3.50
N ASP A 36 3.61 -6.00 -3.19
CA ASP A 36 3.98 -6.98 -2.16
C ASP A 36 4.17 -6.39 -0.75
N ALA A 37 3.41 -5.36 -0.40
CA ALA A 37 3.50 -4.72 0.92
C ALA A 37 3.39 -5.71 2.08
N GLY A 38 2.51 -6.71 1.97
CA GLY A 38 2.33 -7.73 2.99
C GLY A 38 3.54 -8.62 3.24
N ARG A 39 4.54 -8.59 2.35
CA ARG A 39 5.78 -9.36 2.44
C ARG A 39 7.01 -8.50 2.64
N SER A 40 6.84 -7.20 2.73
CA SER A 40 7.92 -6.23 2.89
C SER A 40 8.19 -5.94 4.37
N ASP A 41 9.41 -5.47 4.66
CA ASP A 41 9.79 -5.01 5.99
C ASP A 41 8.96 -3.77 6.37
N VAL A 42 8.36 -3.78 7.56
CA VAL A 42 7.51 -2.67 8.04
C VAL A 42 8.31 -1.37 8.17
N ASP A 43 9.54 -1.42 8.66
CA ASP A 43 10.36 -0.22 8.82
C ASP A 43 10.66 0.42 7.46
N PHE A 44 10.93 -0.41 6.45
CA PHE A 44 11.13 0.07 5.08
C PHE A 44 9.85 0.67 4.50
N LEU A 45 8.70 0.03 4.71
CA LEU A 45 7.41 0.57 4.26
C LEU A 45 7.12 1.94 4.91
N VAL A 46 7.35 2.08 6.20
CA VAL A 46 7.18 3.37 6.89
C VAL A 46 8.05 4.44 6.25
N ARG A 47 9.31 4.12 5.96
CA ARG A 47 10.24 5.04 5.31
C ARG A 47 9.77 5.46 3.92
N VAL A 48 9.34 4.51 3.09
CA VAL A 48 8.84 4.79 1.74
C VAL A 48 7.58 5.64 1.79
N PHE A 49 6.61 5.25 2.64
CA PHE A 49 5.34 5.97 2.74
C PHE A 49 5.52 7.39 3.26
N ASP A 50 6.37 7.59 4.26
CA ASP A 50 6.70 8.94 4.73
C ASP A 50 7.27 9.80 3.58
N ALA A 51 8.20 9.25 2.82
CA ALA A 51 8.84 9.97 1.71
C ALA A 51 7.84 10.33 0.61
N VAL A 52 6.96 9.40 0.21
CA VAL A 52 5.99 9.65 -0.87
C VAL A 52 4.87 10.60 -0.44
N ILE A 53 4.47 10.57 0.83
CA ILE A 53 3.49 11.53 1.37
C ILE A 53 4.09 12.94 1.33
N LYS A 54 5.34 13.12 1.74
CA LYS A 54 6.04 14.40 1.65
C LYS A 54 6.21 14.88 0.21
N ALA A 55 6.33 13.95 -0.74
CA ALA A 55 6.41 14.28 -2.17
C ALA A 55 5.06 14.65 -2.78
N GLY A 56 3.94 14.38 -2.11
CA GLY A 56 2.61 14.79 -2.52
C GLY A 56 1.61 13.68 -2.79
N ALA A 57 1.89 12.42 -2.41
CA ALA A 57 0.90 11.35 -2.49
C ALA A 57 -0.28 11.66 -1.54
N THR A 58 -1.50 11.46 -2.02
CA THR A 58 -2.74 11.72 -1.26
C THR A 58 -3.43 10.43 -0.82
N THR A 59 -3.12 9.32 -1.46
CA THR A 59 -3.62 7.99 -1.12
C THR A 59 -2.46 7.01 -1.07
N ILE A 60 -2.43 6.19 -0.03
CA ILE A 60 -1.43 5.14 0.14
C ILE A 60 -2.14 3.80 0.08
N ASN A 61 -1.77 2.98 -0.89
CA ASN A 61 -2.33 1.65 -1.07
C ASN A 61 -1.37 0.59 -0.52
N VAL A 62 -1.93 -0.31 0.28
CA VAL A 62 -1.19 -1.43 0.90
C VAL A 62 -1.74 -2.73 0.29
N PRO A 63 -1.20 -3.19 -0.85
CA PRO A 63 -1.73 -4.37 -1.50
C PRO A 63 -1.23 -5.66 -0.87
N ASP A 64 -2.10 -6.67 -0.83
CA ASP A 64 -1.75 -8.06 -0.61
C ASP A 64 -1.66 -8.74 -1.99
N THR A 65 -0.59 -8.45 -2.72
CA THR A 65 -0.45 -8.79 -4.13
C THR A 65 -0.52 -10.29 -4.41
N VAL A 66 -0.01 -11.12 -3.50
CA VAL A 66 -0.03 -12.57 -3.66
C VAL A 66 -1.23 -13.24 -2.97
N GLY A 67 -2.00 -12.51 -2.15
CA GLY A 67 -3.18 -13.04 -1.49
C GLY A 67 -2.89 -14.01 -0.34
N TYR A 68 -1.73 -13.92 0.30
CA TYR A 68 -1.29 -14.85 1.33
C TYR A 68 -1.48 -14.34 2.76
N ASN A 69 -1.85 -13.08 2.94
CA ASN A 69 -2.14 -12.57 4.28
C ASN A 69 -3.44 -13.16 4.83
N ILE A 70 -3.49 -13.36 6.14
CA ILE A 70 -4.71 -13.69 6.85
C ILE A 70 -5.26 -12.43 7.54
N PRO A 71 -6.60 -12.34 7.78
CA PRO A 71 -7.22 -11.08 8.22
C PRO A 71 -6.59 -10.43 9.43
N PHE A 72 -6.28 -11.21 10.44
CA PHE A 72 -5.68 -10.71 11.68
C PHE A 72 -4.31 -10.06 11.44
N GLN A 73 -3.44 -10.74 10.69
CA GLN A 73 -2.09 -10.25 10.39
C GLN A 73 -2.13 -9.03 9.46
N TYR A 74 -3.03 -9.05 8.50
CA TYR A 74 -3.17 -7.94 7.55
C TYR A 74 -3.70 -6.68 8.25
N ALA A 75 -4.70 -6.83 9.11
CA ALA A 75 -5.22 -5.72 9.92
C ALA A 75 -4.13 -5.13 10.82
N GLU A 76 -3.30 -5.98 11.45
CA GLU A 76 -2.19 -5.54 12.26
C GLU A 76 -1.17 -4.74 11.43
N LEU A 77 -0.81 -5.21 10.24
CA LEU A 77 0.10 -4.50 9.35
C LEU A 77 -0.45 -3.11 9.00
N VAL A 78 -1.69 -3.04 8.54
CA VAL A 78 -2.33 -1.76 8.17
C VAL A 78 -2.40 -0.82 9.37
N GLY A 79 -2.81 -1.31 10.53
CA GLY A 79 -2.89 -0.52 11.77
C GLY A 79 -1.53 0.03 12.19
N ARG A 80 -0.48 -0.79 12.12
CA ARG A 80 0.89 -0.37 12.45
C ARG A 80 1.39 0.70 11.50
N LEU A 81 1.12 0.58 10.21
CA LEU A 81 1.51 1.58 9.22
C LEU A 81 0.83 2.91 9.48
N ILE A 82 -0.48 2.90 9.73
CA ILE A 82 -1.25 4.11 10.02
C ILE A 82 -0.71 4.79 11.30
N GLU A 83 -0.37 4.02 12.31
CA GLU A 83 0.15 4.55 13.57
C GLU A 83 1.57 5.12 13.43
N ARG A 84 2.45 4.44 12.67
CA ARG A 84 3.88 4.77 12.61
C ARG A 84 4.26 5.78 11.54
N VAL A 85 3.48 5.87 10.46
CA VAL A 85 3.81 6.78 9.35
C VAL A 85 3.46 8.22 9.75
N PRO A 86 4.44 9.16 9.70
CA PRO A 86 4.13 10.57 9.93
C PRO A 86 3.11 11.09 8.93
N ASP A 87 2.22 11.99 9.38
CA ASP A 87 1.17 12.58 8.55
C ASP A 87 0.17 11.56 7.96
N SER A 88 0.05 10.38 8.57
CA SER A 88 -0.88 9.34 8.09
C SER A 88 -2.35 9.80 8.12
N ASP A 89 -2.68 10.75 8.97
CA ASP A 89 -4.02 11.35 9.05
C ASP A 89 -4.35 12.28 7.87
N LYS A 90 -3.35 12.68 7.09
CA LYS A 90 -3.51 13.57 5.93
C LYS A 90 -3.73 12.83 4.61
N VAL A 91 -3.66 11.51 4.61
CA VAL A 91 -3.83 10.68 3.42
C VAL A 91 -4.95 9.67 3.61
N VAL A 92 -5.47 9.17 2.49
CA VAL A 92 -6.41 8.05 2.48
C VAL A 92 -5.60 6.76 2.44
N TRP A 93 -5.88 5.84 3.36
CA TRP A 93 -5.30 4.51 3.34
C TRP A 93 -6.20 3.57 2.56
N SER A 94 -5.64 2.93 1.55
CA SER A 94 -6.32 2.04 0.62
C SER A 94 -5.75 0.64 0.73
N VAL A 95 -6.58 -0.35 0.46
CA VAL A 95 -6.17 -1.76 0.43
C VAL A 95 -6.64 -2.44 -0.86
N HIS A 96 -5.84 -3.40 -1.31
CA HIS A 96 -6.10 -4.19 -2.50
C HIS A 96 -5.69 -5.63 -2.19
N CYS A 97 -6.67 -6.50 -1.96
CA CYS A 97 -6.41 -7.86 -1.51
C CYS A 97 -6.75 -8.87 -2.61
N HIS A 98 -5.84 -9.82 -2.84
CA HIS A 98 -6.07 -10.90 -3.78
C HIS A 98 -6.68 -12.13 -3.09
N ASN A 99 -7.33 -12.98 -3.87
CA ASN A 99 -8.19 -14.05 -3.36
C ASN A 99 -7.55 -15.44 -3.42
N ASP A 100 -6.23 -15.53 -3.46
CA ASP A 100 -5.52 -16.82 -3.61
C ASP A 100 -5.84 -17.81 -2.48
N LEU A 101 -6.06 -17.31 -1.26
CA LEU A 101 -6.50 -18.12 -0.11
C LEU A 101 -8.00 -17.99 0.19
N GLY A 102 -8.78 -17.33 -0.68
CA GLY A 102 -10.19 -17.07 -0.42
C GLY A 102 -10.45 -16.02 0.65
N LEU A 103 -9.48 -15.16 0.95
CA LEU A 103 -9.53 -14.21 2.07
C LEU A 103 -9.57 -12.75 1.66
N ALA A 104 -9.73 -12.43 0.37
CA ALA A 104 -9.70 -11.04 -0.10
C ALA A 104 -10.72 -10.15 0.61
N VAL A 105 -11.96 -10.59 0.70
CA VAL A 105 -13.04 -9.85 1.39
C VAL A 105 -12.75 -9.72 2.88
N SER A 106 -12.37 -10.82 3.54
CA SER A 106 -12.06 -10.83 4.97
C SER A 106 -10.88 -9.92 5.30
N ASN A 107 -9.81 -9.94 4.50
CA ASN A 107 -8.64 -9.07 4.65
C ASN A 107 -9.02 -7.60 4.46
N SER A 108 -9.82 -7.29 3.44
CA SER A 108 -10.27 -5.93 3.17
C SER A 108 -11.13 -5.39 4.32
N LEU A 109 -12.07 -6.17 4.83
CA LEU A 109 -12.92 -5.77 5.96
C LEU A 109 -12.08 -5.58 7.24
N ALA A 110 -11.14 -6.47 7.51
CA ALA A 110 -10.24 -6.33 8.65
C ALA A 110 -9.40 -5.06 8.57
N ALA A 111 -8.90 -4.72 7.37
CA ALA A 111 -8.15 -3.49 7.13
C ALA A 111 -9.01 -2.23 7.33
N VAL A 112 -10.28 -2.26 6.92
CA VAL A 112 -11.22 -1.15 7.18
C VAL A 112 -11.40 -0.91 8.67
N LEU A 113 -11.54 -1.99 9.45
CA LEU A 113 -11.61 -1.88 10.91
C LEU A 113 -10.33 -1.31 11.51
N ALA A 114 -9.18 -1.56 10.90
CA ALA A 114 -7.88 -1.04 11.34
C ALA A 114 -7.63 0.42 10.92
N GLY A 115 -8.43 0.98 10.02
CA GLY A 115 -8.33 2.38 9.62
C GLY A 115 -8.32 2.69 8.13
N ALA A 116 -8.30 1.68 7.26
CA ALA A 116 -8.39 1.90 5.82
C ALA A 116 -9.75 2.51 5.45
N ARG A 117 -9.76 3.38 4.46
CA ARG A 117 -10.97 4.08 4.00
C ARG A 117 -11.25 3.90 2.52
N GLN A 118 -10.38 3.23 1.81
CA GLN A 118 -10.58 2.88 0.41
C GLN A 118 -10.30 1.39 0.21
N VAL A 119 -11.14 0.72 -0.55
CA VAL A 119 -10.95 -0.68 -0.94
C VAL A 119 -10.95 -0.74 -2.46
N GLU A 120 -9.90 -1.32 -3.01
CA GLU A 120 -9.79 -1.59 -4.44
C GLU A 120 -10.15 -3.04 -4.70
N CYS A 121 -10.96 -3.28 -5.71
CA CYS A 121 -11.42 -4.63 -6.03
C CYS A 121 -11.81 -4.74 -7.50
N THR A 122 -12.19 -5.94 -7.91
CA THR A 122 -12.76 -6.18 -9.23
C THR A 122 -14.21 -6.57 -9.11
N ILE A 123 -14.99 -6.25 -10.14
CA ILE A 123 -16.40 -6.66 -10.19
C ILE A 123 -16.46 -8.14 -10.57
N ASN A 124 -17.00 -8.95 -9.67
CA ASN A 124 -17.13 -10.40 -9.83
C ASN A 124 -15.80 -11.13 -10.07
N GLY A 125 -14.67 -10.55 -9.65
CA GLY A 125 -13.34 -11.13 -9.84
C GLY A 125 -12.84 -11.13 -11.28
N LEU A 126 -13.46 -10.38 -12.17
CA LEU A 126 -13.09 -10.37 -13.60
C LEU A 126 -11.84 -9.53 -13.83
N GLY A 127 -10.81 -10.12 -14.42
CA GLY A 127 -9.57 -9.45 -14.79
C GLY A 127 -8.47 -9.47 -13.75
N GLU A 128 -8.81 -9.71 -12.50
CA GLU A 128 -7.88 -9.78 -11.37
C GLU A 128 -8.39 -10.79 -10.34
N ARG A 129 -7.54 -11.14 -9.36
CA ARG A 129 -7.91 -12.02 -8.25
C ARG A 129 -8.44 -11.24 -7.02
N ALA A 130 -8.82 -10.02 -7.20
CA ALA A 130 -9.20 -9.09 -6.10
C ALA A 130 -10.73 -9.05 -5.89
#